data_80417af962d735d4f1081e74ad5a6474
#
_entry.id   80417af962d735d4f1081e74ad5a6474
#
_cell.length_a   1.000
_cell.length_b   1.000
_cell.length_c   1.000
_cell.angle_alpha   90.00
_cell.angle_beta   90.00
_cell.angle_gamma   90.00
#
_symmetry.space_group_name_H-M   'P 1'
#
loop_
_entity.id
_entity.type
_entity.pdbx_description
1 polymer ?
#
loop_
_entity_poly.entity_id
_entity_poly.type
_entity_poly.pdbx_seq_one_letter_code
_entity_poly.pdbx_strand_id
1 'polypeptide(L)'
;MTRLADSITHPNQSAFIQGRFILDGVLVFHEVLHEVRSKHQRAVFLKLDFHKAYDTVHWPFLREVLLRKGFDDRWVTRVMQLVSCGRTAININGEIGPFFPTLCGVRQGDPFSPFLFNMVADALAAILDKAKSAGHIHGVVPHLVGGGRSPSYNMPMTP
;
A
#
# COMPACT_ATOMS: atom_id res chain seq x y z
N MET A 1 1.45 -11.27 13.56
CA MET A 1 1.01 -10.17 12.65
C MET A 1 1.11 -10.52 11.17
N THR A 2 2.08 -11.28 10.74
CA THR A 2 2.35 -11.58 9.32
C THR A 2 1.18 -12.26 8.59
N ARG A 3 0.55 -13.27 9.20
CA ARG A 3 -0.61 -13.97 8.59
C ARG A 3 -1.86 -13.08 8.48
N LEU A 4 -2.02 -12.12 9.39
CA LEU A 4 -3.14 -11.19 9.38
C LEU A 4 -2.98 -10.16 8.26
N ALA A 5 -1.78 -9.63 8.07
CA ALA A 5 -1.50 -8.64 7.02
C ALA A 5 -1.87 -9.19 5.62
N ASP A 6 -1.55 -10.45 5.35
CA ASP A 6 -1.84 -11.09 4.06
C ASP A 6 -3.36 -11.23 3.79
N SER A 7 -4.16 -11.46 4.82
CA SER A 7 -5.62 -11.65 4.69
C SER A 7 -6.42 -10.34 4.57
N ILE A 8 -5.84 -9.22 5.02
CA ILE A 8 -6.55 -7.92 5.10
C ILE A 8 -6.06 -6.88 4.11
N THR A 9 -4.98 -7.18 3.35
CA THR A 9 -4.45 -6.31 2.29
C THR A 9 -4.83 -6.84 0.91
N HIS A 10 -5.01 -5.92 -0.03
CA HIS A 10 -5.32 -6.25 -1.42
C HIS A 10 -4.25 -7.21 -2.01
N PRO A 11 -4.65 -8.21 -2.83
CA PRO A 11 -3.70 -9.17 -3.42
C PRO A 11 -2.55 -8.53 -4.20
N ASN A 12 -2.78 -7.39 -4.84
CA ASN A 12 -1.79 -6.67 -5.63
C ASN A 12 -0.80 -5.84 -4.77
N GLN A 13 -1.02 -5.73 -3.45
CA GLN A 13 -0.07 -5.07 -2.55
C GLN A 13 1.10 -6.01 -2.27
N SER A 14 2.28 -5.68 -2.77
CA SER A 14 3.48 -6.52 -2.62
C SER A 14 4.49 -5.98 -1.60
N ALA A 15 4.50 -4.67 -1.35
CA ALA A 15 5.48 -4.06 -0.46
C ALA A 15 5.19 -4.35 1.01
N PHE A 16 6.24 -4.69 1.78
CA PHE A 16 6.21 -4.94 3.23
C PHE A 16 5.28 -6.08 3.68
N ILE A 17 4.97 -7.02 2.79
CA ILE A 17 4.19 -8.23 3.10
C ILE A 17 5.09 -9.44 2.89
N GLN A 18 5.19 -10.28 3.91
CA GLN A 18 6.03 -11.47 3.86
C GLN A 18 5.50 -12.46 2.80
N GLY A 19 6.40 -12.97 1.96
CA GLY A 19 6.06 -13.92 0.90
C GLY A 19 5.56 -13.26 -0.40
N ARG A 20 5.50 -11.93 -0.45
CA ARG A 20 5.23 -11.18 -1.69
C ARG A 20 6.49 -10.45 -2.14
N PHE A 21 6.73 -10.45 -3.44
CA PHE A 21 7.92 -9.84 -4.03
C PHE A 21 7.53 -8.60 -4.84
N ILE A 22 8.23 -7.49 -4.62
CA ILE A 22 8.01 -6.24 -5.36
C ILE A 22 8.26 -6.44 -6.86
N LEU A 23 9.18 -7.33 -7.21
CA LEU A 23 9.51 -7.65 -8.60
C LEU A 23 8.35 -8.30 -9.36
N ASP A 24 7.42 -8.98 -8.68
CA ASP A 24 6.24 -9.56 -9.33
C ASP A 24 5.40 -8.48 -10.01
N GLY A 25 5.25 -7.33 -9.36
CA GLY A 25 4.57 -6.17 -9.95
C GLY A 25 5.28 -5.61 -11.18
N VAL A 26 6.61 -5.64 -11.19
CA VAL A 26 7.41 -5.22 -12.35
C VAL A 26 7.23 -6.20 -13.51
N LEU A 27 7.24 -7.50 -13.24
CA LEU A 27 7.02 -8.53 -14.26
C LEU A 27 5.63 -8.40 -14.89
N VAL A 28 4.59 -8.30 -14.06
CA VAL A 28 3.20 -8.08 -14.55
C VAL A 28 3.11 -6.82 -15.39
N PHE A 29 3.76 -5.73 -14.99
CA PHE A 29 3.79 -4.50 -15.79
C PHE A 29 4.45 -4.71 -17.15
N HIS A 30 5.57 -5.44 -17.22
CA HIS A 30 6.23 -5.76 -18.49
C HIS A 30 5.38 -6.65 -19.40
N GLU A 31 4.68 -7.64 -18.84
CA GLU A 31 3.76 -8.50 -19.60
C GLU A 31 2.60 -7.68 -20.19
N VAL A 32 1.98 -6.82 -19.37
CA VAL A 32 0.90 -5.92 -19.84
C VAL A 32 1.40 -4.99 -20.94
N LEU A 33 2.60 -4.42 -20.77
CA LEU A 33 3.20 -3.52 -21.74
C LEU A 33 3.51 -4.24 -23.06
N HIS A 34 4.01 -5.48 -23.01
CA HIS A 34 4.25 -6.31 -24.17
C HIS A 34 2.95 -6.60 -24.93
N GLU A 35 1.91 -7.01 -24.21
CA GLU A 35 0.60 -7.32 -24.78
C GLU A 35 -0.02 -6.10 -25.48
N VAL A 36 0.00 -4.94 -24.84
CA VAL A 36 -0.50 -3.68 -25.40
C VAL A 36 0.24 -3.30 -26.68
N ARG A 37 1.57 -3.48 -26.71
CA ARG A 37 2.40 -3.19 -27.89
C ARG A 37 2.16 -4.17 -29.02
N SER A 38 2.12 -5.48 -28.73
CA SER A 38 1.93 -6.53 -29.72
C SER A 38 0.57 -6.44 -30.41
N LYS A 39 -0.47 -6.03 -29.67
CA LYS A 39 -1.83 -5.85 -30.17
C LYS A 39 -2.13 -4.44 -30.70
N HIS A 40 -1.14 -3.55 -30.73
CA HIS A 40 -1.30 -2.14 -31.13
C HIS A 40 -2.46 -1.43 -30.42
N GLN A 41 -2.71 -1.79 -29.15
CA GLN A 41 -3.76 -1.18 -28.35
C GLN A 41 -3.33 0.18 -27.81
N ARG A 42 -4.31 1.08 -27.62
CA ARG A 42 -4.08 2.34 -26.89
C ARG A 42 -4.30 2.11 -25.41
N ALA A 43 -3.33 2.49 -24.59
CA ALA A 43 -3.39 2.38 -23.13
C ALA A 43 -2.78 3.60 -22.46
N VAL A 44 -3.22 3.87 -21.24
CA VAL A 44 -2.62 4.87 -20.35
C VAL A 44 -2.07 4.14 -19.13
N PHE A 45 -0.78 4.35 -18.86
CA PHE A 45 -0.12 3.85 -17.66
C PHE A 45 0.10 5.04 -16.71
N LEU A 46 -0.48 4.94 -15.52
CA LEU A 46 -0.35 5.97 -14.50
C LEU A 46 0.55 5.44 -13.37
N LYS A 47 1.72 6.06 -13.21
CA LYS A 47 2.58 5.85 -12.05
C LYS A 47 2.26 6.92 -10.99
N LEU A 48 1.82 6.49 -9.82
CA LEU A 48 1.59 7.37 -8.68
C LEU A 48 2.79 7.32 -7.74
N ASP A 49 3.27 8.48 -7.34
CA ASP A 49 4.30 8.64 -6.33
C ASP A 49 3.78 9.55 -5.21
N PHE A 50 3.71 9.01 -4.00
CA PHE A 50 3.18 9.75 -2.86
C PHE A 50 4.27 10.63 -2.24
N HIS A 51 4.07 11.94 -2.29
CA HIS A 51 4.97 12.87 -1.62
C HIS A 51 4.94 12.65 -0.10
N LYS A 52 6.12 12.41 0.49
CA LYS A 52 6.26 12.18 1.95
C LYS A 52 5.23 11.19 2.52
N ALA A 53 5.08 10.04 1.88
CA ALA A 53 4.03 9.05 2.10
C ALA A 53 3.71 8.77 3.58
N TYR A 54 4.76 8.61 4.42
CA TYR A 54 4.61 8.35 5.86
C TYR A 54 4.21 9.60 6.65
N ASP A 55 4.75 10.76 6.29
CA ASP A 55 4.54 12.00 7.05
C ASP A 55 3.15 12.61 6.81
N THR A 56 2.50 12.26 5.69
CA THR A 56 1.21 12.80 5.27
C THR A 56 0.02 11.94 5.62
N VAL A 57 0.20 10.82 6.31
CA VAL A 57 -0.92 9.97 6.75
C VAL A 57 -1.83 10.73 7.70
N HIS A 58 -3.06 10.98 7.26
CA HIS A 58 -4.07 11.68 8.05
C HIS A 58 -4.68 10.74 9.10
N TRP A 59 -4.54 11.05 10.37
CA TRP A 59 -4.94 10.16 11.47
C TRP A 59 -6.44 9.82 11.52
N PRO A 60 -7.39 10.76 11.33
CA PRO A 60 -8.80 10.43 11.23
C PRO A 60 -9.10 9.43 10.11
N PHE A 61 -8.43 9.57 8.97
CA PHE A 61 -8.56 8.64 7.86
C PHE A 61 -7.99 7.26 8.20
N LEU A 62 -6.82 7.21 8.81
CA LEU A 62 -6.22 5.95 9.29
C LEU A 62 -7.17 5.23 10.27
N ARG A 63 -7.75 5.96 11.24
CA ARG A 63 -8.72 5.41 12.19
C ARG A 63 -9.91 4.79 11.46
N GLU A 64 -10.51 5.52 10.53
CA GLU A 64 -11.65 5.06 9.75
C GLU A 64 -11.33 3.80 8.94
N VAL A 65 -10.18 3.76 8.27
CA VAL A 65 -9.72 2.60 7.51
C VAL A 65 -9.57 1.37 8.39
N LEU A 66 -8.94 1.51 9.56
CA LEU A 66 -8.76 0.41 10.51
C LEU A 66 -10.11 -0.15 10.99
N LEU A 67 -11.06 0.72 11.35
CA LEU A 67 -12.40 0.30 11.77
C LEU A 67 -13.14 -0.41 10.63
N ARG A 68 -13.10 0.11 9.41
CA ARG A 68 -13.73 -0.52 8.23
C ARG A 68 -13.12 -1.87 7.86
N LYS A 69 -11.85 -2.08 8.17
CA LYS A 69 -11.18 -3.39 8.02
C LYS A 69 -11.52 -4.37 9.14
N GLY A 70 -12.36 -4.00 10.09
CA GLY A 70 -12.86 -4.88 11.15
C GLY A 70 -11.97 -4.97 12.38
N PHE A 71 -11.02 -4.07 12.55
CA PHE A 71 -10.25 -4.02 13.80
C PHE A 71 -11.12 -3.53 14.96
N ASP A 72 -10.91 -4.14 16.13
CA ASP A 72 -11.61 -3.77 17.36
C ASP A 72 -11.34 -2.31 17.76
N ASP A 73 -12.37 -1.56 18.18
CA ASP A 73 -12.27 -0.13 18.50
C ASP A 73 -11.28 0.15 19.65
N ARG A 74 -11.16 -0.75 20.62
CA ARG A 74 -10.17 -0.60 21.72
C ARG A 74 -8.74 -0.73 21.19
N TRP A 75 -8.54 -1.65 20.23
CA TRP A 75 -7.25 -1.83 19.59
C TRP A 75 -6.91 -0.59 18.73
N VAL A 76 -7.86 -0.12 17.90
CA VAL A 76 -7.70 1.10 17.09
C VAL A 76 -7.37 2.30 17.96
N THR A 77 -8.08 2.49 19.07
CA THR A 77 -7.82 3.58 20.02
C THR A 77 -6.38 3.54 20.56
N ARG A 78 -5.86 2.35 20.91
CA ARG A 78 -4.47 2.20 21.36
C ARG A 78 -3.47 2.53 20.24
N VAL A 79 -3.74 2.09 19.00
CA VAL A 79 -2.92 2.43 17.84
C VAL A 79 -2.90 3.94 17.63
N MET A 80 -4.05 4.60 17.70
CA MET A 80 -4.13 6.05 17.54
C MET A 80 -3.39 6.80 18.64
N GLN A 81 -3.42 6.34 19.88
CA GLN A 81 -2.62 6.89 20.97
C GLN A 81 -1.12 6.78 20.67
N LEU A 82 -0.64 5.61 20.19
CA LEU A 82 0.76 5.41 19.82
C LEU A 82 1.20 6.35 18.69
N VAL A 83 0.36 6.53 17.69
CA VAL A 83 0.67 7.38 16.53
C VAL A 83 0.66 8.86 16.92
N SER A 84 -0.32 9.30 17.73
CA SER A 84 -0.52 10.72 18.06
C SER A 84 0.32 11.23 19.23
N CYS A 85 0.95 10.36 20.02
CA CYS A 85 1.79 10.81 21.15
C CYS A 85 3.18 11.33 20.71
N GLY A 86 3.47 11.35 19.41
CA GLY A 86 4.75 11.79 18.85
C GLY A 86 5.02 13.28 19.10
N ARG A 87 6.25 13.59 19.50
CA ARG A 87 6.75 14.96 19.58
C ARG A 87 8.03 15.05 18.77
N THR A 88 8.23 16.15 18.11
CA THR A 88 9.40 16.42 17.25
C THR A 88 10.11 17.67 17.76
N ALA A 89 11.42 17.70 17.65
CA ALA A 89 12.23 18.87 17.87
C ALA A 89 13.19 19.06 16.69
N ILE A 90 13.57 20.30 16.43
CA ILE A 90 14.57 20.63 15.41
C ILE A 90 15.94 20.65 16.09
N ASN A 91 16.91 19.97 15.51
CA ASN A 91 18.30 20.02 15.94
C ASN A 91 19.08 20.93 14.97
N ILE A 92 19.65 22.01 15.50
CA ILE A 92 20.48 22.94 14.72
C ILE A 92 21.87 22.97 15.36
N ASN A 93 22.87 22.54 14.61
CA ASN A 93 24.28 22.51 15.05
C ASN A 93 24.53 21.77 16.37
N GLY A 94 23.72 20.75 16.69
CA GLY A 94 23.84 19.98 17.94
C GLY A 94 22.94 20.47 19.10
N GLU A 95 22.30 21.62 18.94
CA GLU A 95 21.34 22.14 19.92
C GLU A 95 19.92 21.72 19.56
N ILE A 96 19.24 21.06 20.49
CA ILE A 96 17.86 20.60 20.35
C ILE A 96 16.91 21.70 20.79
N GLY A 97 16.09 22.19 19.86
CA GLY A 97 15.06 23.17 20.13
C GLY A 97 13.87 22.63 20.94
N PRO A 98 12.85 23.44 21.16
CA PRO A 98 11.67 23.02 21.92
C PRO A 98 10.90 21.90 21.17
N PHE A 99 10.36 20.96 21.94
CA PHE A 99 9.51 19.89 21.39
C PHE A 99 8.12 20.40 21.07
N PHE A 100 7.63 20.06 19.87
CA PHE A 100 6.27 20.34 19.43
C PHE A 100 5.56 19.04 19.02
N PRO A 101 4.21 18.96 19.15
CA PRO A 101 3.45 17.78 18.75
C PRO A 101 3.45 17.64 17.24
N THR A 102 3.50 16.39 16.75
CA THR A 102 3.15 16.07 15.37
C THR A 102 1.62 16.03 15.23
N LEU A 103 1.09 16.44 14.07
CA LEU A 103 -0.35 16.51 13.82
C LEU A 103 -0.85 15.48 12.80
N CYS A 104 0.06 14.80 12.11
CA CYS A 104 -0.22 13.74 11.14
C CYS A 104 1.02 12.86 10.97
N GLY A 105 0.89 11.83 10.16
CA GLY A 105 1.98 10.95 9.79
C GLY A 105 2.16 9.75 10.71
N VAL A 106 2.97 8.81 10.23
CA VAL A 106 3.46 7.66 10.99
C VAL A 106 4.98 7.72 11.02
N ARG A 107 5.60 7.24 12.11
CA ARG A 107 7.05 7.39 12.33
C ARG A 107 7.84 6.60 11.30
N GLN A 108 8.77 7.26 10.62
CA GLN A 108 9.76 6.59 9.78
C GLN A 108 10.73 5.82 10.69
N GLY A 109 10.99 4.55 10.31
CA GLY A 109 11.84 3.65 11.10
C GLY A 109 11.12 2.85 12.19
N ASP A 110 9.86 3.13 12.48
CA ASP A 110 9.06 2.29 13.37
C ASP A 110 8.60 1.02 12.61
N PRO A 111 8.83 -0.19 13.15
CA PRO A 111 8.44 -1.44 12.50
C PRO A 111 6.93 -1.58 12.22
N PHE A 112 6.10 -0.84 12.93
CA PHE A 112 4.65 -0.85 12.78
C PHE A 112 4.15 0.13 11.71
N SER A 113 4.91 1.17 11.39
CA SER A 113 4.54 2.18 10.40
C SER A 113 4.29 1.64 8.99
N PRO A 114 5.10 0.70 8.44
CA PRO A 114 4.80 0.09 7.15
C PRO A 114 3.46 -0.63 7.11
N PHE A 115 3.07 -1.31 8.20
CA PHE A 115 1.77 -1.96 8.31
C PHE A 115 0.63 -0.93 8.24
N LEU A 116 0.70 0.14 9.03
CA LEU A 116 -0.32 1.19 9.04
C LEU A 116 -0.42 1.89 7.69
N PHE A 117 0.73 2.17 7.06
CA PHE A 117 0.75 2.76 5.72
C PHE A 117 0.12 1.84 4.68
N ASN A 118 0.39 0.54 4.73
CA ASN A 118 -0.25 -0.43 3.84
C ASN A 118 -1.78 -0.44 3.99
N MET A 119 -2.31 -0.29 5.22
CA MET A 119 -3.76 -0.18 5.42
C MET A 119 -4.35 1.05 4.73
N VAL A 120 -3.64 2.18 4.79
CA VAL A 120 -4.04 3.43 4.11
C VAL A 120 -3.94 3.29 2.59
N ALA A 121 -2.84 2.74 2.09
CA ALA A 121 -2.62 2.53 0.66
C ALA A 121 -3.65 1.56 0.05
N ASP A 122 -4.07 0.56 0.80
CA ASP A 122 -5.08 -0.41 0.39
C ASP A 122 -6.47 0.21 0.15
N ALA A 123 -6.77 1.33 0.81
CA ALA A 123 -7.99 2.08 0.54
C ALA A 123 -8.04 2.63 -0.90
N LEU A 124 -6.89 3.00 -1.47
CA LEU A 124 -6.82 3.40 -2.88
C LEU A 124 -7.15 2.22 -3.81
N ALA A 125 -6.61 1.03 -3.53
CA ALA A 125 -6.93 -0.18 -4.30
C ALA A 125 -8.44 -0.47 -4.27
N ALA A 126 -9.07 -0.37 -3.10
CA ALA A 126 -10.51 -0.55 -2.95
C ALA A 126 -11.34 0.48 -3.74
N ILE A 127 -10.89 1.73 -3.80
CA ILE A 127 -11.52 2.79 -4.61
C ILE A 127 -11.41 2.46 -6.10
N LEU A 128 -10.25 2.02 -6.56
CA LEU A 128 -10.03 1.62 -7.95
C LEU A 128 -10.88 0.41 -8.34
N ASP A 129 -10.98 -0.59 -7.47
CA ASP A 129 -11.82 -1.75 -7.70
C ASP A 129 -13.31 -1.37 -7.78
N LYS A 130 -13.75 -0.46 -6.92
CA LYS A 130 -15.12 0.08 -6.97
C LYS A 130 -15.36 0.84 -8.28
N ALA A 131 -14.43 1.67 -8.73
CA ALA A 131 -14.53 2.40 -9.99
C ALA A 131 -14.56 1.43 -11.21
N LYS A 132 -13.75 0.36 -11.15
CA LYS A 132 -13.75 -0.71 -12.15
C LYS A 132 -15.10 -1.45 -12.18
N SER A 133 -15.62 -1.84 -11.02
CA SER A 133 -16.92 -2.53 -10.90
C SER A 133 -18.09 -1.65 -11.37
N ALA A 134 -17.99 -0.34 -11.19
CA ALA A 134 -18.97 0.64 -11.67
C ALA A 134 -18.81 0.97 -13.17
N GLY A 135 -17.82 0.41 -13.88
CA GLY A 135 -17.56 0.66 -15.28
C GLY A 135 -16.92 2.02 -15.61
N HIS A 136 -16.44 2.76 -14.60
CA HIS A 136 -15.76 4.04 -14.81
C HIS A 136 -14.34 3.89 -15.38
N ILE A 137 -13.69 2.77 -15.06
CA ILE A 137 -12.37 2.41 -15.58
C ILE A 137 -12.38 0.99 -16.11
N HIS A 138 -11.64 0.75 -17.18
CA HIS A 138 -11.49 -0.57 -17.79
C HIS A 138 -10.02 -0.98 -17.83
N GLY A 139 -9.74 -2.23 -17.45
CA GLY A 139 -8.41 -2.81 -17.64
C GLY A 139 -8.13 -3.07 -19.12
N VAL A 140 -6.91 -2.78 -19.54
CA VAL A 140 -6.48 -2.96 -20.93
C VAL A 140 -6.33 -4.45 -21.30
N VAL A 141 -5.96 -5.27 -20.31
CA VAL A 141 -5.70 -6.71 -20.49
C VAL A 141 -6.41 -7.49 -19.38
N PRO A 142 -7.74 -7.72 -19.52
CA PRO A 142 -8.55 -8.31 -18.43
C PRO A 142 -8.07 -9.69 -17.98
N HIS A 143 -7.49 -10.50 -18.88
CA HIS A 143 -7.02 -11.85 -18.59
C HIS A 143 -5.70 -11.89 -17.79
N LEU A 144 -4.88 -10.84 -17.83
CA LEU A 144 -3.65 -10.74 -17.02
C LEU A 144 -3.90 -10.09 -15.65
N VAL A 145 -4.94 -9.29 -15.52
CA VAL A 145 -5.23 -8.49 -14.31
C VAL A 145 -6.45 -9.02 -13.53
N GLY A 146 -7.16 -10.00 -14.08
CA GLY A 146 -8.31 -10.65 -13.42
C GLY A 146 -7.85 -11.56 -12.29
N GLY A 147 -8.04 -11.11 -11.04
CA GLY A 147 -7.59 -11.73 -9.81
C GLY A 147 -7.79 -13.25 -9.76
N GLY A 148 -6.72 -13.95 -9.81
CA GLY A 148 -6.58 -15.35 -9.52
C GLY A 148 -5.12 -15.70 -9.58
N ARG A 149 -4.53 -16.05 -8.45
CA ARG A 149 -3.21 -16.65 -8.21
C ARG A 149 -2.22 -16.45 -9.35
N SER A 150 -1.14 -15.72 -9.10
CA SER A 150 0.05 -15.73 -9.96
C SER A 150 0.25 -17.12 -10.53
N PRO A 151 0.40 -17.30 -11.85
CA PRO A 151 0.81 -18.57 -12.36
C PRO A 151 2.12 -18.93 -11.65
N SER A 152 2.10 -20.04 -10.94
CA SER A 152 3.31 -20.64 -10.40
C SER A 152 4.19 -20.95 -11.62
N TYR A 153 5.19 -20.11 -11.85
CA TYR A 153 6.24 -20.42 -12.80
C TYR A 153 7.04 -21.59 -12.24
N ASN A 154 6.60 -22.80 -12.55
CA ASN A 154 7.46 -23.98 -12.54
C ASN A 154 8.44 -23.82 -13.71
N MET A 155 9.55 -23.13 -13.49
CA MET A 155 10.71 -23.30 -14.35
C MET A 155 11.21 -24.73 -14.14
N PRO A 156 11.22 -25.60 -15.16
CA PRO A 156 11.99 -26.82 -15.07
C PRO A 156 13.47 -26.43 -14.96
N MET A 157 14.09 -26.72 -13.83
CA MET A 157 15.54 -26.74 -13.77
C MET A 157 16.00 -27.88 -14.68
N THR A 158 16.48 -27.54 -15.86
CA THR A 158 17.26 -28.49 -16.67
C THR A 158 18.62 -28.67 -16.03
N PRO A 159 19.13 -29.93 -16.02
CA PRO A 159 20.38 -30.33 -15.37
C PRO A 159 21.63 -29.68 -16.00
#